data_fda38e6d79140edcca45f9a00d6d351d
#
_entry.id   fda38e6d79140edcca45f9a00d6d351d
#
_cell.length_a   1.000
_cell.length_b   1.000
_cell.length_c   1.000
_cell.angle_alpha   90.00
_cell.angle_beta   90.00
_cell.angle_gamma   90.00
#
_symmetry.space_group_name_H-M   'P 1'
#
loop_
_entity.id
_entity.type
_entity.pdbx_description
1 polymer ?
#
loop_
_entity_poly.entity_id
_entity_poly.type
_entity_poly.pdbx_seq_one_letter_code
_entity_poly.pdbx_strand_id
1 'polypeptide(L)'
;MYYWERNKFSEVVEKNKKYNITPRSILKVLTKSLIDLKAPHPIHVHGCNLGVPGNVKTTLKQINAVEGKPMHLTHIQYHSYNNEGDKKFSSGASFLAEKINKNKNITCDVGQIMFAQTVTASADTMSQYRNHHFAHPKKWI
;
A
#
# COMPACT_ATOMS: atom_id res chain seq x y z
N MET A 1 15.54 -4.49 5.64
CA MET A 1 15.00 -3.51 4.70
C MET A 1 15.38 -3.78 3.24
N TYR A 2 16.60 -4.18 2.93
CA TYR A 2 17.07 -4.52 1.56
C TYR A 2 16.37 -5.71 0.87
N TYR A 3 15.68 -6.56 1.61
CA TYR A 3 15.10 -7.80 1.09
C TYR A 3 13.81 -7.59 0.30
N TRP A 4 13.05 -6.51 0.57
CA TRP A 4 11.78 -6.21 -0.08
C TRP A 4 11.92 -5.53 -1.43
N GLU A 5 13.01 -4.78 -1.66
CA GLU A 5 13.22 -4.07 -2.91
C GLU A 5 13.51 -4.98 -4.11
N ARG A 6 14.15 -6.12 -3.89
CA ARG A 6 14.41 -7.12 -4.93
C ARG A 6 13.22 -8.02 -5.26
N ASN A 7 12.21 -8.05 -4.40
CA ASN A 7 11.05 -8.92 -4.53
C ASN A 7 9.76 -8.10 -4.47
N LYS A 8 9.68 -7.00 -5.21
CA LYS A 8 8.46 -6.21 -5.33
C LYS A 8 7.37 -7.07 -5.93
N PHE A 9 6.33 -7.32 -5.15
CA PHE A 9 5.11 -7.88 -5.68
C PHE A 9 4.34 -6.76 -6.38
N SER A 10 4.04 -6.93 -7.65
CA SER A 10 3.16 -6.03 -8.41
C SER A 10 1.69 -6.34 -8.18
N GLU A 11 1.40 -7.57 -7.76
CA GLU A 11 0.05 -8.04 -7.48
C GLU A 11 -0.04 -8.89 -6.22
N VAL A 12 -1.22 -8.86 -5.58
CA VAL A 12 -1.48 -9.58 -4.32
C VAL A 12 -1.38 -11.10 -4.46
N VAL A 13 -1.57 -11.60 -5.67
CA VAL A 13 -1.51 -13.03 -6.01
C VAL A 13 -0.21 -13.43 -6.69
N GLU A 14 0.70 -12.49 -6.91
CA GLU A 14 1.99 -12.77 -7.51
C GLU A 14 2.85 -13.64 -6.57
N LYS A 15 3.42 -14.70 -7.11
CA LYS A 15 4.27 -15.61 -6.33
C LYS A 15 5.72 -15.12 -6.30
N ASN A 16 6.28 -15.09 -5.12
CA ASN A 16 7.73 -14.96 -4.97
C ASN A 16 8.42 -16.22 -5.51
N LYS A 17 9.33 -16.05 -6.45
CA LYS A 17 10.01 -17.16 -7.13
C LYS A 17 10.81 -18.06 -6.18
N LYS A 18 11.39 -17.47 -5.14
CA LYS A 18 12.26 -18.19 -4.19
C LYS A 18 11.46 -19.01 -3.18
N TYR A 19 10.38 -18.42 -2.64
CA TYR A 19 9.63 -19.01 -1.54
C TYR A 19 8.26 -19.55 -1.95
N ASN A 20 7.85 -19.34 -3.20
CA ASN A 20 6.56 -19.75 -3.74
C ASN A 20 5.36 -19.25 -2.94
N ILE A 21 5.48 -18.09 -2.30
CA ILE A 21 4.45 -17.44 -1.48
C ILE A 21 3.92 -16.19 -2.17
N THR A 22 2.71 -15.78 -1.80
CA THR A 22 2.06 -14.56 -2.31
C THR A 22 1.82 -13.57 -1.18
N PRO A 23 1.70 -12.26 -1.45
CA PRO A 23 1.25 -11.29 -0.44
C PRO A 23 -0.07 -11.69 0.22
N ARG A 24 -1.00 -12.25 -0.55
CA ARG A 24 -2.27 -12.77 -0.04
C ARG A 24 -2.06 -13.86 1.01
N SER A 25 -1.21 -14.84 0.74
CA SER A 25 -0.93 -15.92 1.69
C SER A 25 -0.23 -15.39 2.95
N ILE A 26 0.68 -14.44 2.81
CA ILE A 26 1.33 -13.79 3.95
C ILE A 26 0.31 -13.08 4.83
N LEU A 27 -0.55 -12.24 4.25
CA LEU A 27 -1.59 -11.53 4.99
C LEU A 27 -2.53 -12.49 5.72
N LYS A 28 -2.98 -13.56 5.06
CA LYS A 28 -3.86 -14.57 5.68
C LYS A 28 -3.20 -15.28 6.86
N VAL A 29 -1.95 -15.70 6.71
CA VAL A 29 -1.22 -16.39 7.78
C VAL A 29 -0.99 -15.44 8.96
N LEU A 30 -0.48 -14.23 8.71
CA LEU A 30 -0.18 -13.28 9.79
C LEU A 30 -1.44 -12.84 10.53
N THR A 31 -2.53 -12.53 9.83
CA THR A 31 -3.79 -12.15 10.50
C THR A 31 -4.40 -13.30 11.30
N LYS A 32 -4.29 -14.54 10.78
CA LYS A 32 -4.72 -15.73 11.53
C LYS A 32 -3.87 -15.90 12.80
N SER A 33 -2.55 -15.83 12.67
CA SER A 33 -1.64 -15.98 13.82
C SER A 33 -1.89 -14.94 14.91
N LEU A 34 -2.18 -13.68 14.54
CA LEU A 34 -2.54 -12.64 15.51
C LEU A 34 -3.80 -12.99 16.32
N ILE A 35 -4.80 -13.54 15.66
CA ILE A 35 -6.05 -13.96 16.31
C ILE A 35 -5.79 -15.14 17.23
N ASP A 36 -5.09 -16.16 16.75
CA ASP A 36 -4.78 -17.37 17.49
C ASP A 36 -3.96 -17.05 18.77
N LEU A 37 -3.03 -16.09 18.66
CA LEU A 37 -2.18 -15.63 19.77
C LEU A 37 -2.85 -14.56 20.66
N LYS A 38 -4.07 -14.12 20.33
CA LYS A 38 -4.78 -13.01 21.00
C LYS A 38 -3.93 -11.74 21.09
N ALA A 39 -3.17 -11.45 20.03
CA ALA A 39 -2.31 -10.28 19.99
C ALA A 39 -3.15 -8.99 20.08
N PRO A 40 -2.74 -8.00 20.90
CA PRO A 40 -3.54 -6.79 21.14
C PRO A 40 -3.57 -5.81 19.96
N HIS A 41 -2.69 -5.98 18.98
CA HIS A 41 -2.53 -5.05 17.85
C HIS A 41 -2.77 -5.74 16.52
N PRO A 42 -3.31 -5.01 15.51
CA PRO A 42 -3.41 -5.51 14.15
C PRO A 42 -2.03 -5.66 13.50
N ILE A 43 -1.95 -6.40 12.39
CA ILE A 43 -0.76 -6.35 11.55
C ILE A 43 -0.62 -4.95 10.93
N HIS A 44 0.60 -4.43 10.89
CA HIS A 44 0.95 -3.24 10.13
C HIS A 44 1.34 -3.62 8.70
N VAL A 45 0.68 -3.02 7.73
CA VAL A 45 0.86 -3.37 6.31
C VAL A 45 1.34 -2.16 5.52
N HIS A 46 2.56 -2.27 5.00
CA HIS A 46 3.06 -1.47 3.90
C HIS A 46 2.67 -2.21 2.61
N GLY A 47 1.76 -1.67 1.86
CA GLY A 47 1.15 -2.38 0.73
C GLY A 47 2.07 -2.64 -0.45
N CYS A 48 1.55 -3.31 -1.46
CA CYS A 48 2.21 -3.45 -2.76
C CYS A 48 2.02 -2.19 -3.61
N ASN A 49 2.97 -1.91 -4.48
CA ASN A 49 2.89 -0.80 -5.44
C ASN A 49 2.68 0.59 -4.82
N LEU A 50 3.28 0.86 -3.66
CA LEU A 50 3.20 2.16 -3.02
C LEU A 50 3.67 3.26 -3.97
N GLY A 51 2.88 4.35 -4.08
CA GLY A 51 3.18 5.47 -4.95
C GLY A 51 3.01 5.21 -6.46
N VAL A 52 2.53 4.05 -6.87
CA VAL A 52 2.33 3.70 -8.28
C VAL A 52 0.89 4.06 -8.70
N PRO A 53 0.68 4.76 -9.83
CA PRO A 53 -0.66 5.02 -10.36
C PRO A 53 -1.47 3.74 -10.51
N GLY A 54 -2.73 3.75 -10.06
CA GLY A 54 -3.62 2.59 -10.06
C GLY A 54 -3.46 1.64 -8.86
N ASN A 55 -2.57 1.91 -7.92
CA ASN A 55 -2.32 1.04 -6.77
C ASN A 55 -3.51 0.91 -5.81
N VAL A 56 -4.48 1.81 -5.86
CA VAL A 56 -5.72 1.69 -5.08
C VAL A 56 -6.39 0.33 -5.29
N LYS A 57 -6.38 -0.19 -6.52
CA LYS A 57 -6.93 -1.51 -6.85
C LYS A 57 -6.17 -2.63 -6.13
N THR A 58 -4.85 -2.54 -6.06
CA THR A 58 -4.02 -3.50 -5.34
C THR A 58 -4.28 -3.45 -3.83
N THR A 59 -4.40 -2.25 -3.27
CA THR A 59 -4.73 -2.05 -1.85
C THR A 59 -6.11 -2.61 -1.50
N LEU A 60 -7.12 -2.40 -2.33
CA LEU A 60 -8.45 -3.00 -2.13
C LEU A 60 -8.40 -4.54 -2.14
N LYS A 61 -7.56 -5.14 -3.01
CA LYS A 61 -7.32 -6.59 -2.99
C LYS A 61 -6.64 -7.05 -1.70
N GLN A 62 -5.73 -6.25 -1.14
CA GLN A 62 -5.07 -6.55 0.15
C GLN A 62 -6.07 -6.51 1.31
N ILE A 63 -6.92 -5.49 1.36
CA ILE A 63 -8.01 -5.39 2.33
C ILE A 63 -8.93 -6.62 2.24
N ASN A 64 -9.30 -7.01 1.04
CA ASN A 64 -10.13 -8.22 0.85
C ASN A 64 -9.41 -9.51 1.27
N ALA A 65 -8.08 -9.54 1.16
CA ALA A 65 -7.30 -10.73 1.51
C ALA A 65 -7.31 -11.06 3.01
N VAL A 66 -7.52 -10.07 3.88
CA VAL A 66 -7.60 -10.30 5.33
C VAL A 66 -9.00 -10.75 5.78
N GLU A 67 -9.98 -10.77 4.89
CA GLU A 67 -11.32 -11.34 5.15
C GLU A 67 -11.98 -10.76 6.41
N GLY A 68 -11.89 -9.44 6.60
CA GLY A 68 -12.44 -8.73 7.75
C GLY A 68 -11.64 -8.85 9.05
N LYS A 69 -10.48 -9.51 9.04
CA LYS A 69 -9.59 -9.59 10.20
C LYS A 69 -8.86 -8.27 10.43
N PRO A 70 -8.35 -8.01 11.65
CA PRO A 70 -7.69 -6.76 12.00
C PRO A 70 -6.44 -6.48 11.13
N MET A 71 -6.40 -5.29 10.52
CA MET A 71 -5.28 -4.80 9.73
C MET A 71 -5.13 -3.28 9.87
N HIS A 72 -3.91 -2.81 9.94
CA HIS A 72 -3.56 -1.40 9.90
C HIS A 72 -2.78 -1.08 8.63
N LEU A 73 -3.31 -0.18 7.80
CA LEU A 73 -2.63 0.34 6.61
C LEU A 73 -1.82 1.57 6.97
N THR A 74 -0.51 1.47 6.88
CA THR A 74 0.39 2.60 7.18
C THR A 74 0.42 3.58 6.02
N HIS A 75 0.59 4.87 6.32
CA HIS A 75 0.77 5.95 5.34
C HIS A 75 -0.15 5.82 4.12
N ILE A 76 -1.46 5.83 4.38
CA ILE A 76 -2.53 5.55 3.41
C ILE A 76 -2.44 6.40 2.14
N GLN A 77 -1.82 7.59 2.19
CA GLN A 77 -1.64 8.45 1.03
C GLN A 77 -0.86 7.75 -0.09
N TYR A 78 0.09 6.87 0.23
CA TYR A 78 0.85 6.12 -0.78
C TYR A 78 0.07 4.97 -1.42
N HIS A 79 -1.08 4.62 -0.87
CA HIS A 79 -2.01 3.59 -1.36
C HIS A 79 -3.14 4.14 -2.22
N SER A 80 -3.26 5.47 -2.31
CA SER A 80 -4.47 6.17 -2.74
C SER A 80 -4.41 6.68 -4.17
N TYR A 81 -3.58 6.10 -5.01
CA TYR A 81 -3.47 6.50 -6.41
C TYR A 81 -4.37 5.69 -7.31
N ASN A 82 -5.15 6.41 -8.15
CA ASN A 82 -5.88 5.85 -9.26
C ASN A 82 -5.17 6.19 -10.59
N ASN A 83 -5.59 5.59 -11.68
CA ASN A 83 -5.04 5.80 -13.02
C ASN A 83 -6.05 6.30 -14.03
N GLU A 84 -7.12 6.92 -13.57
CA GLU A 84 -8.15 7.52 -14.41
C GLU A 84 -7.75 8.93 -14.87
N GLY A 85 -8.41 9.41 -15.91
CA GLY A 85 -8.16 10.71 -16.49
C GLY A 85 -7.08 10.72 -17.57
N ASP A 86 -6.93 11.86 -18.21
CA ASP A 86 -6.03 12.09 -19.35
C ASP A 86 -4.56 11.84 -19.02
N LYS A 87 -4.16 12.11 -17.78
CA LYS A 87 -2.78 11.95 -17.29
C LYS A 87 -2.51 10.60 -16.66
N LYS A 88 -3.49 9.71 -16.62
CA LYS A 88 -3.41 8.40 -15.97
C LYS A 88 -2.92 8.46 -14.52
N PHE A 89 -3.24 9.54 -13.83
CA PHE A 89 -2.90 9.79 -12.44
C PHE A 89 -4.01 10.62 -11.78
N SER A 90 -4.72 10.00 -10.85
CA SER A 90 -5.83 10.62 -10.13
C SER A 90 -5.91 10.12 -8.70
N SER A 91 -6.77 10.73 -7.89
CA SER A 91 -6.99 10.29 -6.51
C SER A 91 -7.88 9.05 -6.48
N GLY A 92 -7.45 8.04 -5.72
CA GLY A 92 -8.24 6.86 -5.37
C GLY A 92 -8.70 6.88 -3.91
N ALA A 93 -8.54 8.01 -3.20
CA ALA A 93 -8.81 8.10 -1.76
C ALA A 93 -10.27 7.77 -1.39
N SER A 94 -11.24 8.17 -2.22
CA SER A 94 -12.66 7.87 -1.98
C SER A 94 -12.95 6.37 -1.94
N PHE A 95 -12.35 5.59 -2.81
CA PHE A 95 -12.51 4.13 -2.82
C PHE A 95 -11.98 3.48 -1.55
N LEU A 96 -10.84 3.95 -1.06
CA LEU A 96 -10.26 3.45 0.19
C LEU A 96 -11.08 3.88 1.40
N ALA A 97 -11.49 5.14 1.46
CA ALA A 97 -12.32 5.65 2.54
C ALA A 97 -13.64 4.86 2.67
N GLU A 98 -14.32 4.63 1.56
CA GLU A 98 -15.54 3.81 1.54
C GLU A 98 -15.27 2.39 2.05
N LYS A 99 -14.19 1.77 1.57
CA LYS A 99 -13.85 0.40 1.96
C LYS A 99 -13.45 0.28 3.43
N ILE A 100 -12.68 1.22 3.96
CA ILE A 100 -12.26 1.27 5.37
C ILE A 100 -13.48 1.52 6.27
N ASN A 101 -14.31 2.48 5.93
CA ASN A 101 -15.50 2.80 6.70
C ASN A 101 -16.49 1.62 6.83
N LYS A 102 -16.54 0.76 5.83
CA LYS A 102 -17.34 -0.49 5.85
C LYS A 102 -16.71 -1.61 6.68
N ASN A 103 -15.43 -1.49 7.09
CA ASN A 103 -14.69 -2.56 7.76
C ASN A 103 -14.09 -2.04 9.07
N LYS A 104 -14.82 -2.17 10.17
CA LYS A 104 -14.42 -1.67 11.50
C LYS A 104 -13.06 -2.19 12.01
N ASN A 105 -12.59 -3.30 11.47
CA ASN A 105 -11.31 -3.93 11.83
C ASN A 105 -10.14 -3.43 10.98
N ILE A 106 -10.40 -2.54 10.02
CA ILE A 106 -9.36 -1.92 9.20
C ILE A 106 -9.13 -0.50 9.69
N THR A 107 -7.92 -0.21 10.07
CA THR A 107 -7.47 1.13 10.47
C THR A 107 -6.37 1.62 9.53
N CYS A 108 -6.12 2.92 9.52
CA CYS A 108 -5.02 3.49 8.76
C CYS A 108 -4.45 4.73 9.47
N ASP A 109 -3.24 5.08 9.12
CA ASP A 109 -2.66 6.38 9.42
C ASP A 109 -2.42 7.18 8.14
N VAL A 110 -2.25 8.47 8.29
CA VAL A 110 -1.79 9.37 7.24
C VAL A 110 -0.39 9.81 7.63
N GLY A 111 0.59 9.38 6.85
CA GLY A 111 1.97 9.83 7.01
C GLY A 111 2.04 11.35 6.75
N GLN A 112 2.50 12.09 7.73
CA GLN A 112 2.65 13.53 7.59
C GLN A 112 3.81 13.83 6.65
N ILE A 113 3.54 14.50 5.53
CA ILE A 113 4.58 15.04 4.67
C ILE A 113 4.94 16.42 5.21
N MET A 114 6.08 16.51 5.85
CA MET A 114 6.62 17.80 6.30
C MET A 114 7.68 18.25 5.30
N PHE A 115 7.45 19.38 4.67
CA PHE A 115 8.46 20.07 3.91
C PHE A 115 9.33 20.89 4.87
N ALA A 116 10.42 20.30 5.32
CA ALA A 116 11.40 20.95 6.17
C ALA A 116 12.77 20.93 5.52
N GLN A 117 13.76 21.54 6.13
CA GLN A 117 15.14 21.58 5.62
C GLN A 117 15.80 20.20 5.46
N THR A 118 15.24 19.20 6.13
CA THR A 118 15.65 17.79 5.98
C THR A 118 14.45 16.95 5.64
N VAL A 119 14.41 16.39 4.44
CA VAL A 119 13.41 15.40 4.01
C VAL A 119 14.08 14.05 3.95
N THR A 120 13.58 13.10 4.72
CA THR A 120 14.03 11.72 4.58
C THR A 120 13.36 11.11 3.36
N ALA A 121 14.14 10.81 2.34
CA ALA A 121 13.67 10.07 1.17
C ALA A 121 13.59 8.58 1.50
N SER A 122 12.38 8.07 1.66
CA SER A 122 12.13 6.62 1.74
C SER A 122 11.98 6.01 0.34
N ALA A 123 12.06 4.69 0.24
CA ALA A 123 11.81 3.98 -1.02
C ALA A 123 10.42 4.28 -1.58
N ASP A 124 9.43 4.45 -0.72
CA ASP A 124 8.05 4.80 -1.08
C ASP A 124 7.98 6.21 -1.69
N THR A 125 8.62 7.18 -1.05
CA THR A 125 8.72 8.57 -1.56
C THR A 125 9.44 8.61 -2.90
N MET A 126 10.54 7.89 -3.05
CA MET A 126 11.28 7.82 -4.31
C MET A 126 10.48 7.16 -5.42
N SER A 127 9.73 6.11 -5.11
CA SER A 127 8.83 5.45 -6.05
C SER A 127 7.72 6.40 -6.50
N GLN A 128 7.11 7.13 -5.57
CA GLN A 128 6.09 8.13 -5.85
C GLN A 128 6.65 9.26 -6.73
N TYR A 129 7.79 9.83 -6.36
CA TYR A 129 8.47 10.88 -7.13
C TYR A 129 8.74 10.42 -8.55
N ARG A 130 9.33 9.25 -8.73
CA ARG A 130 9.64 8.67 -10.04
C ARG A 130 8.38 8.53 -10.90
N ASN A 131 7.31 7.95 -10.36
CA ASN A 131 6.08 7.74 -11.10
C ASN A 131 5.39 9.05 -11.45
N HIS A 132 5.41 10.01 -10.54
CA HIS A 132 4.85 11.34 -10.78
C HIS A 132 5.65 12.10 -11.84
N HIS A 133 6.98 12.02 -11.80
CA HIS A 133 7.86 12.66 -12.78
C HIS A 133 7.65 12.08 -14.18
N PHE A 134 7.56 10.77 -14.32
CA PHE A 134 7.29 10.11 -15.60
C PHE A 134 5.88 10.39 -16.13
N ALA A 135 4.90 10.51 -15.26
CA ALA A 135 3.53 10.89 -15.66
C ALA A 135 3.43 12.36 -16.09
N HIS A 136 4.33 13.24 -15.60
CA HIS A 136 4.31 14.69 -15.83
C HIS A 136 5.69 15.29 -16.11
N PRO A 137 6.42 14.83 -17.14
CA PRO A 137 7.83 15.21 -17.35
C PRO A 137 8.07 16.71 -17.58
N LYS A 138 7.04 17.48 -17.95
CA LYS A 138 7.16 18.92 -18.29
C LYS A 138 6.75 19.89 -17.17
N LYS A 139 6.38 19.42 -15.97
CA LYS A 139 5.87 20.30 -14.90
C LYS A 139 6.90 20.66 -13.82
N TRP A 140 8.13 20.18 -13.91
CA TRP A 140 9.13 20.30 -12.85
C TRP A 140 10.43 20.99 -13.29
N ILE A 141 10.39 21.68 -14.43
CA ILE A 141 11.50 22.57 -14.90
C ILE A 141 11.03 24.00 -14.82
#